data_22aee3f0ce2e21f9881ab6ca9bddb5e4
#
_entry.id   22aee3f0ce2e21f9881ab6ca9bddb5e4
#
_cell.length_a   1.000
_cell.length_b   1.000
_cell.length_c   1.000
_cell.angle_alpha   90.00
_cell.angle_beta   90.00
_cell.angle_gamma   90.00
#
_symmetry.space_group_name_H-M   'P 1'
#
loop_
_entity.id
_entity.type
_entity.pdbx_description
1 polymer ?
#
loop_
_entity_poly.entity_id
_entity_poly.type
_entity_poly.pdbx_seq_one_letter_code
_entity_poly.pdbx_strand_id
1 'polypeptide(L)'
;MKTTITRLLTTSALLLAVGHSFAADRPPSGPVIALPDAPATLHPPAGQVVYLEALATGVQIYECVSKPDAPSTYEWAFRAPEAALVDRSGRSLGRHYAGPTWESVDGSTVVGEAKARDPGPKQSAIPWLLLSAKATTGGGTFGQAKSIQRLQTVGGVAPSEPCSATNAKQIARVPYTASYYFYRAAP
;
A
#
# COMPACT_ATOMS: atom_id res chain seq x y z
N MET A 1 40.02 10.30 91.52
CA MET A 1 39.24 11.04 90.53
C MET A 1 39.28 10.28 89.22
N LYS A 2 38.15 9.67 88.83
CA LYS A 2 38.03 8.90 87.58
C LYS A 2 37.18 9.66 86.63
N THR A 3 37.74 10.09 85.50
CA THR A 3 37.05 10.87 84.49
C THR A 3 36.50 9.92 83.39
N THR A 4 35.21 9.77 83.30
CA THR A 4 34.54 8.94 82.26
C THR A 4 34.31 9.79 81.00
N ILE A 5 34.88 9.33 79.91
CA ILE A 5 34.68 9.94 78.58
C ILE A 5 33.56 9.19 77.83
N THR A 6 32.41 9.83 77.65
CA THR A 6 31.29 9.34 76.85
C THR A 6 31.54 9.63 75.38
N ARG A 7 31.64 8.56 74.55
CA ARG A 7 31.71 8.69 73.07
C ARG A 7 30.30 8.70 72.49
N LEU A 8 29.96 9.78 71.80
CA LEU A 8 28.75 9.94 71.01
C LEU A 8 28.99 9.23 69.63
N LEU A 9 28.20 8.22 69.34
CA LEU A 9 28.14 7.57 68.01
C LEU A 9 27.09 8.29 67.18
N THR A 10 27.50 9.02 66.15
CA THR A 10 26.61 9.60 65.11
C THR A 10 26.42 8.54 64.01
N THR A 11 25.21 8.01 63.90
CA THR A 11 24.78 7.14 62.82
C THR A 11 24.34 8.04 61.60
N SER A 12 25.13 8.06 60.55
CA SER A 12 24.75 8.68 59.26
C SER A 12 23.84 7.73 58.50
N ALA A 13 22.58 8.06 58.31
CA ALA A 13 21.66 7.36 57.45
C ALA A 13 21.89 7.79 55.97
N LEU A 14 22.36 6.85 55.17
CA LEU A 14 22.54 7.03 53.71
C LEU A 14 21.19 6.78 53.01
N LEU A 15 20.50 7.85 52.57
CA LEU A 15 19.31 7.75 51.74
C LEU A 15 19.70 7.36 50.30
N LEU A 16 19.44 6.13 49.89
CA LEU A 16 19.50 5.69 48.51
C LEU A 16 18.27 6.21 47.74
N ALA A 17 18.45 7.25 46.93
CA ALA A 17 17.46 7.70 45.98
C ALA A 17 17.39 6.69 44.82
N VAL A 18 16.33 5.88 44.76
CA VAL A 18 16.02 5.03 43.61
C VAL A 18 15.44 5.92 42.51
N GLY A 19 16.28 6.32 41.57
CA GLY A 19 15.86 7.04 40.38
C GLY A 19 15.03 6.12 39.48
N HIS A 20 13.72 6.34 39.40
CA HIS A 20 12.86 5.71 38.40
C HIS A 20 13.13 6.40 37.06
N SER A 21 13.93 5.76 36.18
CA SER A 21 14.06 6.18 34.78
C SER A 21 12.76 5.82 34.04
N PHE A 22 11.92 6.81 33.81
CA PHE A 22 10.84 6.67 32.86
C PHE A 22 11.47 6.57 31.47
N ALA A 23 11.46 5.37 30.88
CA ALA A 23 11.74 5.20 29.46
C ALA A 23 10.62 5.97 28.71
N ALA A 24 10.96 7.14 28.17
CA ALA A 24 10.06 7.85 27.26
C ALA A 24 9.81 6.93 26.06
N ASP A 25 8.55 6.53 25.83
CA ASP A 25 8.11 5.87 24.63
C ASP A 25 8.51 6.75 23.44
N ARG A 26 9.61 6.36 22.75
CA ARG A 26 10.03 7.02 21.51
C ARG A 26 9.02 6.62 20.46
N PRO A 27 8.25 7.56 19.86
CA PRO A 27 7.35 7.23 18.77
C PRO A 27 8.16 6.53 17.65
N PRO A 28 7.57 5.58 16.92
CA PRO A 28 8.24 4.86 15.85
C PRO A 28 8.79 5.87 14.82
N SER A 29 10.11 5.91 14.65
CA SER A 29 10.84 6.85 13.79
C SER A 29 10.87 6.35 12.32
N GLY A 30 9.70 5.94 11.79
CA GLY A 30 9.54 5.68 10.36
C GLY A 30 9.07 6.95 9.63
N PRO A 31 9.36 7.11 8.32
CA PRO A 31 8.82 8.21 7.55
C PRO A 31 7.28 8.17 7.61
N VAL A 32 6.67 9.29 8.01
CA VAL A 32 5.21 9.42 7.99
C VAL A 32 4.77 9.46 6.53
N ILE A 33 3.98 8.46 6.12
CA ILE A 33 3.38 8.42 4.78
C ILE A 33 2.22 9.40 4.77
N ALA A 34 2.37 10.51 4.04
CA ALA A 34 1.29 11.45 3.81
C ALA A 34 0.27 10.81 2.87
N LEU A 35 -0.96 10.64 3.35
CA LEU A 35 -2.06 10.13 2.52
C LEU A 35 -2.63 11.27 1.68
N PRO A 36 -2.90 11.04 0.39
CA PRO A 36 -3.65 11.98 -0.42
C PRO A 36 -5.12 11.99 0.00
N ASP A 37 -5.80 13.09 -0.24
CA ASP A 37 -7.25 13.14 -0.12
C ASP A 37 -7.89 12.11 -1.05
N ALA A 38 -8.81 11.35 -0.51
CA ALA A 38 -9.58 10.36 -1.24
C ALA A 38 -11.05 10.40 -0.79
N PRO A 39 -12.00 10.09 -1.68
CA PRO A 39 -13.41 9.95 -1.31
C PRO A 39 -13.59 8.97 -0.15
N ALA A 40 -14.53 9.24 0.75
CA ALA A 40 -14.79 8.39 1.92
C ALA A 40 -15.07 6.92 1.57
N THR A 41 -15.65 6.67 0.39
CA THR A 41 -15.90 5.31 -0.15
C THR A 41 -14.62 4.51 -0.40
N LEU A 42 -13.49 5.19 -0.55
CA LEU A 42 -12.18 4.57 -0.75
C LEU A 42 -11.35 4.49 0.53
N HIS A 43 -11.87 4.92 1.68
CA HIS A 43 -11.16 4.78 2.94
C HIS A 43 -11.10 3.31 3.37
N PRO A 44 -9.95 2.81 3.84
CA PRO A 44 -9.85 1.46 4.38
C PRO A 44 -10.71 1.32 5.64
N PRO A 45 -11.11 0.10 6.02
CA PRO A 45 -11.82 -0.15 7.27
C PRO A 45 -11.08 0.41 8.50
N ALA A 46 -11.83 0.82 9.53
CA ALA A 46 -11.26 1.25 10.81
C ALA A 46 -10.32 0.18 11.40
N GLY A 47 -9.33 0.62 12.19
CA GLY A 47 -8.33 -0.27 12.78
C GLY A 47 -7.22 -0.69 11.82
N GLN A 48 -7.08 -0.01 10.70
CA GLN A 48 -5.96 -0.19 9.78
C GLN A 48 -5.11 1.08 9.68
N VAL A 49 -3.80 0.89 9.51
CA VAL A 49 -2.83 1.97 9.33
C VAL A 49 -2.04 1.75 8.04
N VAL A 50 -1.75 2.84 7.33
CA VAL A 50 -0.86 2.78 6.18
C VAL A 50 0.55 2.42 6.64
N TYR A 51 1.21 1.53 5.91
CA TYR A 51 2.59 1.16 6.24
C TYR A 51 3.54 1.23 5.04
N LEU A 52 2.99 1.31 3.81
CA LEU A 52 3.78 1.36 2.60
C LEU A 52 3.07 2.18 1.52
N GLU A 53 3.83 3.01 0.83
CA GLU A 53 3.47 3.61 -0.45
C GLU A 53 4.37 3.02 -1.53
N ALA A 54 3.78 2.63 -2.65
CA ALA A 54 4.47 2.17 -3.84
C ALA A 54 4.03 2.96 -5.07
N LEU A 55 4.98 3.55 -5.76
CA LEU A 55 4.75 4.25 -7.01
C LEU A 55 4.85 3.24 -8.16
N ALA A 56 3.79 3.17 -8.97
CA ALA A 56 3.71 2.26 -10.09
C ALA A 56 3.89 2.98 -11.43
N THR A 57 4.70 2.38 -12.29
CA THR A 57 4.85 2.79 -13.70
C THR A 57 4.78 1.55 -14.56
N GLY A 58 3.88 1.54 -15.55
CA GLY A 58 3.68 0.37 -16.40
C GLY A 58 2.58 0.55 -17.42
N VAL A 59 1.87 -0.54 -17.71
CA VAL A 59 0.79 -0.58 -18.71
C VAL A 59 -0.45 -1.30 -18.18
N GLN A 60 -1.61 -0.86 -18.67
CA GLN A 60 -2.84 -1.65 -18.67
C GLN A 60 -2.93 -2.40 -20.00
N ILE A 61 -3.15 -3.70 -19.94
CA ILE A 61 -3.22 -4.59 -21.11
C ILE A 61 -4.69 -4.82 -21.45
N TYR A 62 -5.04 -4.54 -22.68
CA TYR A 62 -6.37 -4.77 -23.26
C TYR A 62 -6.26 -5.70 -24.47
N GLU A 63 -7.31 -6.44 -24.72
CA GLU A 63 -7.46 -7.28 -25.90
C GLU A 63 -8.76 -6.92 -26.61
N CYS A 64 -8.69 -6.80 -27.93
CA CYS A 64 -9.88 -6.61 -28.76
C CYS A 64 -10.63 -7.94 -28.89
N VAL A 65 -11.80 -8.04 -28.29
CA VAL A 65 -12.64 -9.25 -28.29
C VAL A 65 -14.06 -8.96 -28.74
N SER A 66 -14.72 -9.97 -29.28
CA SER A 66 -16.17 -9.89 -29.50
C SER A 66 -16.90 -9.89 -28.16
N LYS A 67 -18.00 -9.12 -28.06
CA LYS A 67 -18.84 -9.13 -26.86
C LYS A 67 -19.60 -10.46 -26.75
N PRO A 68 -19.67 -11.07 -25.55
CA PRO A 68 -20.39 -12.34 -25.37
C PRO A 68 -21.85 -12.28 -25.81
N ASP A 69 -22.53 -11.18 -25.49
CA ASP A 69 -23.96 -10.98 -25.78
C ASP A 69 -24.26 -10.38 -27.17
N ALA A 70 -23.21 -9.98 -27.90
CA ALA A 70 -23.30 -9.37 -29.24
C ALA A 70 -22.05 -9.72 -30.08
N PRO A 71 -21.94 -10.95 -30.63
CA PRO A 71 -20.72 -11.46 -31.25
C PRO A 71 -20.21 -10.66 -32.46
N SER A 72 -21.08 -9.86 -33.12
CA SER A 72 -20.69 -8.93 -34.18
C SER A 72 -20.14 -7.59 -33.69
N THR A 73 -20.22 -7.33 -32.38
CA THR A 73 -19.73 -6.10 -31.72
C THR A 73 -18.44 -6.43 -30.98
N TYR A 74 -17.46 -5.53 -31.07
CA TYR A 74 -16.15 -5.72 -30.44
C TYR A 74 -15.89 -4.65 -29.38
N GLU A 75 -15.04 -4.98 -28.40
CA GLU A 75 -14.58 -4.05 -27.35
C GLU A 75 -13.16 -4.35 -26.91
N TRP A 76 -12.49 -3.34 -26.38
CA TRP A 76 -11.24 -3.49 -25.69
C TRP A 76 -11.50 -4.02 -24.26
N ALA A 77 -11.37 -5.33 -24.09
CA ALA A 77 -11.50 -5.97 -22.79
C ALA A 77 -10.19 -5.87 -21.98
N PHE A 78 -10.28 -5.36 -20.75
CA PHE A 78 -9.13 -5.35 -19.85
C PHE A 78 -8.69 -6.78 -19.52
N ARG A 79 -7.38 -7.03 -19.57
CA ARG A 79 -6.77 -8.34 -19.25
C ARG A 79 -5.95 -8.32 -17.99
N ALA A 80 -5.00 -7.39 -17.88
CA ALA A 80 -4.09 -7.33 -16.74
C ALA A 80 -3.38 -5.98 -16.64
N PRO A 81 -2.94 -5.56 -15.45
CA PRO A 81 -1.87 -4.59 -15.31
C PRO A 81 -0.52 -5.29 -15.47
N GLU A 82 0.50 -4.51 -15.81
CA GLU A 82 1.91 -4.89 -15.71
C GLU A 82 2.70 -3.65 -15.36
N ALA A 83 3.28 -3.58 -14.15
CA ALA A 83 3.98 -2.40 -13.68
C ALA A 83 5.15 -2.74 -12.74
N ALA A 84 6.20 -1.94 -12.83
CA ALA A 84 7.24 -1.87 -11.80
C ALA A 84 6.75 -1.01 -10.62
N LEU A 85 7.19 -1.38 -9.43
CA LEU A 85 6.88 -0.69 -8.17
C LEU A 85 8.18 -0.16 -7.56
N VAL A 86 8.19 1.12 -7.20
CA VAL A 86 9.32 1.75 -6.52
C VAL A 86 8.84 2.57 -5.32
N ASP A 87 9.72 2.82 -4.37
CA ASP A 87 9.46 3.80 -3.31
C ASP A 87 9.78 5.24 -3.79
N ARG A 88 9.55 6.24 -2.93
CA ARG A 88 9.83 7.65 -3.25
C ARG A 88 11.30 7.96 -3.54
N SER A 89 12.23 7.09 -3.14
CA SER A 89 13.66 7.22 -3.46
C SER A 89 14.04 6.57 -4.79
N GLY A 90 13.08 5.91 -5.46
CA GLY A 90 13.34 5.15 -6.70
C GLY A 90 13.84 3.73 -6.45
N ARG A 91 13.93 3.27 -5.19
CA ARG A 91 14.33 1.89 -4.88
C ARG A 91 13.23 0.93 -5.27
N SER A 92 13.59 -0.17 -5.94
CA SER A 92 12.65 -1.22 -6.33
C SER A 92 11.98 -1.85 -5.11
N LEU A 93 10.63 -1.91 -5.16
CA LEU A 93 9.79 -2.62 -4.21
C LEU A 93 9.28 -3.95 -4.78
N GLY A 94 9.20 -4.08 -6.11
CA GLY A 94 8.67 -5.27 -6.76
C GLY A 94 7.88 -4.98 -8.03
N ARG A 95 6.82 -5.75 -8.27
CA ARG A 95 6.00 -5.68 -9.47
C ARG A 95 4.51 -5.85 -9.19
N HIS A 96 3.68 -5.37 -10.14
CA HIS A 96 2.23 -5.54 -10.13
C HIS A 96 1.77 -6.16 -11.43
N TYR A 97 0.92 -7.18 -11.35
CA TYR A 97 0.46 -7.96 -12.51
C TYR A 97 -0.93 -8.57 -12.30
N ALA A 98 -1.33 -9.47 -13.21
CA ALA A 98 -2.64 -10.12 -13.20
C ALA A 98 -3.04 -10.70 -11.82
N GLY A 99 -4.34 -10.58 -11.52
CA GLY A 99 -4.91 -11.15 -10.31
C GLY A 99 -5.87 -10.25 -9.54
N PRO A 100 -5.70 -8.94 -9.34
CA PRO A 100 -4.49 -8.13 -9.38
C PRO A 100 -3.52 -8.52 -8.26
N THR A 101 -2.26 -8.74 -8.59
CA THR A 101 -1.22 -9.21 -7.66
C THR A 101 -0.12 -8.16 -7.52
N TRP A 102 0.36 -7.94 -6.30
CA TRP A 102 1.59 -7.22 -5.99
C TRP A 102 2.57 -8.22 -5.39
N GLU A 103 3.77 -8.27 -5.94
CA GLU A 103 4.86 -9.15 -5.52
C GLU A 103 6.08 -8.30 -5.19
N SER A 104 6.59 -8.45 -3.97
CA SER A 104 7.77 -7.73 -3.49
C SER A 104 9.06 -8.41 -3.95
N VAL A 105 10.16 -7.65 -3.96
CA VAL A 105 11.52 -8.18 -4.14
C VAL A 105 11.92 -9.20 -3.07
N ASP A 106 11.24 -9.22 -1.91
CA ASP A 106 11.42 -10.21 -0.85
C ASP A 106 10.62 -11.51 -1.05
N GLY A 107 9.89 -11.62 -2.18
CA GLY A 107 9.07 -12.77 -2.54
C GLY A 107 7.68 -12.81 -1.89
N SER A 108 7.36 -11.88 -0.97
CA SER A 108 6.01 -11.80 -0.42
C SER A 108 5.01 -11.26 -1.44
N THR A 109 3.76 -11.73 -1.38
CA THR A 109 2.71 -11.31 -2.31
C THR A 109 1.42 -10.91 -1.61
N VAL A 110 0.62 -10.08 -2.29
CA VAL A 110 -0.79 -9.86 -1.97
C VAL A 110 -1.61 -9.88 -3.26
N VAL A 111 -2.72 -10.61 -3.23
CA VAL A 111 -3.76 -10.59 -4.27
C VAL A 111 -4.90 -9.73 -3.77
N GLY A 112 -5.31 -8.73 -4.56
CA GLY A 112 -6.39 -7.81 -4.21
C GLY A 112 -7.74 -8.23 -4.77
N GLU A 113 -8.79 -7.74 -4.13
CA GLU A 113 -10.17 -7.81 -4.61
C GLU A 113 -10.81 -6.42 -4.50
N ALA A 114 -11.27 -5.85 -5.62
CA ALA A 114 -11.88 -4.52 -5.62
C ALA A 114 -13.16 -4.49 -4.78
N LYS A 115 -13.26 -3.53 -3.86
CA LYS A 115 -14.40 -3.31 -2.97
C LYS A 115 -15.13 -2.02 -3.30
N ALA A 116 -14.40 -0.98 -3.71
CA ALA A 116 -14.99 0.29 -4.10
C ALA A 116 -14.20 0.91 -5.25
N ARG A 117 -14.86 1.77 -6.01
CA ARG A 117 -14.34 2.47 -7.18
C ARG A 117 -14.82 3.91 -7.15
N ASP A 118 -13.93 4.82 -7.55
CA ASP A 118 -14.22 6.23 -7.81
C ASP A 118 -13.55 6.64 -9.13
N PRO A 119 -14.20 7.41 -10.00
CA PRO A 119 -13.59 7.83 -11.28
C PRO A 119 -12.29 8.62 -11.08
N GLY A 120 -12.10 9.22 -9.91
CA GLY A 120 -10.99 10.13 -9.66
C GLY A 120 -11.12 11.45 -10.40
N PRO A 121 -10.17 12.37 -10.21
CA PRO A 121 -10.27 13.73 -10.79
C PRO A 121 -9.94 13.80 -12.29
N LYS A 122 -9.36 12.73 -12.87
CA LYS A 122 -8.93 12.70 -14.27
C LYS A 122 -9.72 11.68 -15.06
N GLN A 123 -10.65 12.14 -15.92
CA GLN A 123 -11.45 11.25 -16.78
C GLN A 123 -10.61 10.45 -17.80
N SER A 124 -9.40 10.93 -18.15
CA SER A 124 -8.45 10.23 -19.02
C SER A 124 -7.59 9.19 -18.30
N ALA A 125 -7.90 8.87 -17.04
CA ALA A 125 -7.16 7.91 -16.24
C ALA A 125 -8.06 6.76 -15.76
N ILE A 126 -7.42 5.62 -15.50
CA ILE A 126 -8.12 4.50 -14.85
C ILE A 126 -8.61 4.92 -13.46
N PRO A 127 -9.76 4.40 -12.98
CA PRO A 127 -10.37 4.86 -11.74
C PRO A 127 -9.51 4.57 -10.52
N TRP A 128 -9.75 5.33 -9.47
CA TRP A 128 -9.25 5.06 -8.13
C TRP A 128 -9.97 3.86 -7.52
N LEU A 129 -9.31 3.10 -6.69
CA LEU A 129 -9.87 1.88 -6.10
C LEU A 129 -9.53 1.75 -4.62
N LEU A 130 -10.46 1.15 -3.88
CA LEU A 130 -10.16 0.44 -2.63
C LEU A 130 -10.25 -1.06 -2.92
N LEU A 131 -9.22 -1.81 -2.53
CA LEU A 131 -9.19 -3.27 -2.61
C LEU A 131 -8.97 -3.84 -1.22
N SER A 132 -9.56 -5.01 -0.94
CA SER A 132 -9.17 -5.85 0.20
C SER A 132 -8.11 -6.85 -0.23
N ALA A 133 -7.24 -7.26 0.69
CA ALA A 133 -6.38 -8.41 0.48
C ALA A 133 -7.23 -9.69 0.47
N LYS A 134 -7.34 -10.34 -0.70
CA LYS A 134 -8.02 -11.64 -0.87
C LYS A 134 -7.13 -12.79 -0.40
N ALA A 135 -5.84 -12.69 -0.66
CA ALA A 135 -4.82 -13.65 -0.26
C ALA A 135 -3.47 -12.97 -0.09
N THR A 136 -2.66 -13.46 0.84
CA THR A 136 -1.26 -13.03 1.02
C THR A 136 -0.37 -14.25 1.15
N THR A 137 0.90 -14.15 0.71
CA THR A 137 1.91 -15.18 0.93
C THR A 137 3.20 -14.55 1.46
N GLY A 138 3.94 -15.31 2.26
CA GLY A 138 5.18 -14.84 2.89
C GLY A 138 4.92 -13.85 4.04
N GLY A 139 5.92 -13.67 4.89
CA GLY A 139 5.89 -12.72 6.02
C GLY A 139 6.45 -11.33 5.71
N GLY A 140 6.84 -11.08 4.44
CA GLY A 140 7.54 -9.85 4.03
C GLY A 140 6.62 -8.66 3.77
N THR A 141 7.10 -7.77 2.90
CA THR A 141 6.53 -6.44 2.65
C THR A 141 5.04 -6.48 2.34
N PHE A 142 4.58 -7.34 1.43
CA PHE A 142 3.16 -7.42 1.05
C PHE A 142 2.37 -8.46 1.85
N GLY A 143 3.02 -9.33 2.62
CA GLY A 143 2.37 -10.38 3.40
C GLY A 143 1.46 -9.87 4.52
N GLN A 144 1.66 -8.63 5.00
CA GLN A 144 0.86 -8.03 6.07
C GLN A 144 -0.32 -7.18 5.56
N ALA A 145 -0.47 -7.01 4.24
CA ALA A 145 -1.51 -6.15 3.68
C ALA A 145 -2.93 -6.67 4.02
N LYS A 146 -3.80 -5.74 4.41
CA LYS A 146 -5.25 -5.96 4.64
C LYS A 146 -6.08 -5.23 3.60
N SER A 147 -5.68 -4.01 3.25
CA SER A 147 -6.29 -3.20 2.20
C SER A 147 -5.24 -2.53 1.33
N ILE A 148 -5.61 -2.22 0.11
CA ILE A 148 -4.80 -1.50 -0.86
C ILE A 148 -5.65 -0.39 -1.46
N GLN A 149 -5.14 0.85 -1.50
CA GLN A 149 -5.72 1.91 -2.31
C GLN A 149 -4.90 2.09 -3.58
N ARG A 150 -5.56 2.25 -4.72
CA ARG A 150 -4.98 2.78 -5.96
C ARG A 150 -5.49 4.19 -6.17
N LEU A 151 -4.61 5.17 -6.07
CA LEU A 151 -4.93 6.59 -6.17
C LEU A 151 -4.01 7.28 -7.18
N GLN A 152 -4.26 8.57 -7.45
CA GLN A 152 -3.40 9.45 -8.27
C GLN A 152 -3.06 8.84 -9.64
N THR A 153 -4.03 8.16 -10.24
CA THR A 153 -3.86 7.50 -11.53
C THR A 153 -3.68 8.50 -12.68
N VAL A 154 -2.83 8.13 -13.64
CA VAL A 154 -2.65 8.85 -14.91
C VAL A 154 -2.67 7.83 -16.04
N GLY A 155 -3.46 8.07 -17.07
CA GLY A 155 -3.57 7.19 -18.25
C GLY A 155 -4.17 5.83 -17.96
N GLY A 156 -3.83 4.85 -18.77
CA GLY A 156 -4.23 3.46 -18.61
C GLY A 156 -5.65 3.12 -19.07
N VAL A 157 -6.46 4.09 -19.55
CA VAL A 157 -7.79 3.80 -20.13
C VAL A 157 -7.66 3.04 -21.45
N ALA A 158 -8.67 2.26 -21.80
CA ALA A 158 -8.70 1.54 -23.08
C ALA A 158 -8.48 2.49 -24.26
N PRO A 159 -7.93 2.00 -25.41
CA PRO A 159 -7.80 2.82 -26.61
C PRO A 159 -9.13 3.46 -27.01
N SER A 160 -9.08 4.71 -27.51
CA SER A 160 -10.23 5.41 -28.06
C SER A 160 -10.62 4.93 -29.46
N GLU A 161 -9.64 4.39 -30.21
CA GLU A 161 -9.89 3.79 -31.51
C GLU A 161 -10.81 2.59 -31.39
N PRO A 162 -11.83 2.48 -32.27
CA PRO A 162 -12.76 1.37 -32.22
C PRO A 162 -12.08 0.02 -32.38
N CYS A 163 -12.43 -0.92 -31.52
CA CYS A 163 -12.13 -2.32 -31.69
C CYS A 163 -13.15 -2.95 -32.65
N SER A 164 -12.69 -3.75 -33.61
CA SER A 164 -13.53 -4.36 -34.65
C SER A 164 -13.06 -5.77 -35.04
N ALA A 165 -13.80 -6.44 -35.93
CA ALA A 165 -13.41 -7.77 -36.44
C ALA A 165 -12.04 -7.77 -37.11
N THR A 166 -11.63 -6.65 -37.74
CA THR A 166 -10.34 -6.57 -38.44
C THR A 166 -9.13 -6.55 -37.50
N ASN A 167 -9.33 -6.11 -36.26
CA ASN A 167 -8.29 -6.12 -35.25
C ASN A 167 -8.63 -7.02 -34.02
N ALA A 168 -9.51 -8.00 -34.24
CA ALA A 168 -9.81 -9.01 -33.23
C ALA A 168 -8.54 -9.73 -32.73
N LYS A 169 -8.44 -9.96 -31.42
CA LYS A 169 -7.27 -10.52 -30.71
C LYS A 169 -6.04 -9.61 -30.65
N GLN A 170 -6.10 -8.40 -31.21
CA GLN A 170 -5.03 -7.41 -31.04
C GLN A 170 -4.90 -7.02 -29.57
N ILE A 171 -3.65 -6.90 -29.10
CA ILE A 171 -3.29 -6.48 -27.76
C ILE A 171 -2.89 -5.02 -27.78
N ALA A 172 -3.49 -4.23 -26.91
CA ALA A 172 -3.09 -2.86 -26.64
C ALA A 172 -2.45 -2.77 -25.23
N ARG A 173 -1.27 -2.15 -25.15
CA ARG A 173 -0.52 -1.92 -23.91
C ARG A 173 -0.51 -0.42 -23.63
N VAL A 174 -1.42 0.03 -22.77
CA VAL A 174 -1.67 1.46 -22.55
C VAL A 174 -0.91 1.95 -21.32
N PRO A 175 0.04 2.90 -21.46
CA PRO A 175 0.83 3.39 -20.35
C PRO A 175 -0.04 3.96 -19.23
N TYR A 176 0.37 3.69 -17.97
CA TYR A 176 -0.23 4.29 -16.79
C TYR A 176 0.77 4.48 -15.66
N THR A 177 0.43 5.39 -14.75
CA THR A 177 1.05 5.49 -13.43
C THR A 177 -0.03 5.51 -12.36
N ALA A 178 0.34 5.10 -11.15
CA ALA A 178 -0.53 5.15 -9.98
C ALA A 178 0.30 5.18 -8.69
N SER A 179 -0.30 5.66 -7.60
CA SER A 179 0.22 5.45 -6.25
C SER A 179 -0.63 4.36 -5.57
N TYR A 180 0.04 3.35 -5.04
CA TYR A 180 -0.56 2.32 -4.22
C TYR A 180 -0.22 2.54 -2.76
N TYR A 181 -1.23 2.57 -1.89
CA TYR A 181 -1.08 2.66 -0.44
C TYR A 181 -1.52 1.35 0.18
N PHE A 182 -0.64 0.71 0.92
CA PHE A 182 -0.90 -0.58 1.58
C PHE A 182 -1.16 -0.36 3.06
N TYR A 183 -2.20 -1.00 3.57
CA TYR A 183 -2.67 -0.90 4.94
C TYR A 183 -2.55 -2.25 5.62
N ARG A 184 -2.12 -2.23 6.89
CA ARG A 184 -2.11 -3.39 7.79
C ARG A 184 -2.99 -3.12 9.00
N ALA A 185 -3.25 -4.13 9.83
CA ALA A 185 -3.88 -3.92 11.13
C ALA A 185 -3.06 -2.91 11.94
N ALA A 186 -3.73 -2.02 12.67
CA ALA A 186 -3.08 -1.17 13.67
C ALA A 186 -2.46 -2.06 14.77
N PRO A 187 -1.36 -1.60 15.41
CA PRO A 187 -0.74 -2.32 16.53
C PRO A 187 -1.70 -2.52 17.70
#